data_8548f0c0cf98e6e61de0f21af62f0e14
#
_entry.id   8548f0c0cf98e6e61de0f21af62f0e14
#
_cell.length_a   1.000
_cell.length_b   1.000
_cell.length_c   1.000
_cell.angle_alpha   90.00
_cell.angle_beta   90.00
_cell.angle_gamma   90.00
#
_symmetry.space_group_name_H-M   'P 1'
#
loop_
_entity.id
_entity.type
_entity.pdbx_description
1 polymer ?
#
loop_
_entity_poly.entity_id
_entity_poly.type
_entity_poly.pdbx_seq_one_letter_code
_entity_poly.pdbx_strand_id
1 'polypeptide(L)'
;RQWPQGVASVQVVAPGTRQAVIELRERGGDSLLERGNGERLRFDGVTGAPLSSPPAAEVNAASATYNVFTGLHLIRFAGPPLRWFFFLSGLLGTAMIATGLVLWVVKRLPERQKLGRTPLGHRLVEVLNIGTVAGLPLAIAAYFWANRLLPVDLAQRADWEIRGFFLAWLLCLLHPLLRTHRQAWVEQLLLAAVLFAGLPLFNLGLSHSGLITTLPDANWLLAGMDLVLLASAALLGYAAWKVRHHQPARSPQRQPRQPRAGKEATA
;
A
#
# COMPACT_ATOMS: atom_id res chain seq x y z
N ARG A 1 4.85 2.41 38.64
CA ARG A 1 6.31 2.53 38.89
C ARG A 1 7.09 1.27 38.51
N GLN A 2 6.40 0.16 38.28
CA GLN A 2 7.02 -1.12 37.88
C GLN A 2 7.50 -1.10 36.41
N TRP A 3 6.81 -0.31 35.56
CA TRP A 3 7.14 -0.18 34.14
C TRP A 3 7.62 1.25 33.81
N PRO A 4 8.91 1.44 33.54
CA PRO A 4 9.48 2.76 33.27
C PRO A 4 8.87 3.45 32.04
N GLN A 5 8.46 2.64 31.05
CA GLN A 5 7.86 3.15 29.81
C GLN A 5 6.33 3.30 29.89
N GLY A 6 5.73 2.92 31.02
CA GLY A 6 4.30 3.01 31.28
C GLY A 6 3.47 1.90 30.68
N VAL A 7 2.14 2.11 30.65
CA VAL A 7 1.15 1.15 30.16
C VAL A 7 0.86 1.37 28.68
N ALA A 8 0.89 0.32 27.88
CA ALA A 8 0.54 0.36 26.47
C ALA A 8 -0.97 0.28 26.24
N SER A 9 -1.64 -0.60 26.96
CA SER A 9 -3.08 -0.78 26.85
C SER A 9 -3.68 -1.25 28.17
N VAL A 10 -4.92 -0.84 28.39
CA VAL A 10 -5.78 -1.32 29.48
C VAL A 10 -6.96 -2.02 28.80
N GLN A 11 -7.13 -3.29 29.08
CA GLN A 11 -8.25 -4.07 28.58
C GLN A 11 -9.14 -4.49 29.73
N VAL A 12 -10.43 -4.23 29.61
CA VAL A 12 -11.43 -4.69 30.59
C VAL A 12 -12.20 -5.86 29.96
N VAL A 13 -12.06 -7.03 30.53
CA VAL A 13 -12.75 -8.25 30.10
C VAL A 13 -14.00 -8.42 30.93
N ALA A 14 -15.13 -8.73 30.29
CA ALA A 14 -16.44 -8.92 30.92
C ALA A 14 -16.88 -7.76 31.84
N PRO A 15 -16.90 -6.50 31.34
CA PRO A 15 -17.26 -5.36 32.15
C PRO A 15 -18.69 -5.47 32.70
N GLY A 16 -18.89 -5.03 33.94
CA GLY A 16 -20.20 -5.07 34.58
C GLY A 16 -20.60 -6.44 35.15
N THR A 17 -19.74 -7.44 35.08
CA THR A 17 -19.97 -8.77 35.67
C THR A 17 -19.10 -8.98 36.92
N ARG A 18 -19.45 -9.99 37.72
CA ARG A 18 -18.61 -10.43 38.85
C ARG A 18 -17.28 -11.07 38.42
N GLN A 19 -17.14 -11.37 37.13
CA GLN A 19 -15.93 -11.97 36.54
C GLN A 19 -15.12 -10.92 35.77
N ALA A 20 -15.37 -9.63 36.00
CA ALA A 20 -14.63 -8.57 35.37
C ALA A 20 -13.13 -8.67 35.70
N VAL A 21 -12.28 -8.58 34.69
CA VAL A 21 -10.82 -8.58 34.84
C VAL A 21 -10.25 -7.37 34.12
N ILE A 22 -9.38 -6.62 34.80
CA ILE A 22 -8.62 -5.54 34.21
C ILE A 22 -7.24 -6.09 33.87
N GLU A 23 -6.89 -6.10 32.59
CA GLU A 23 -5.57 -6.50 32.11
C GLU A 23 -4.80 -5.25 31.69
N LEU A 24 -3.64 -5.02 32.31
CA LEU A 24 -2.68 -4.01 31.93
C LEU A 24 -1.56 -4.67 31.17
N ARG A 25 -1.17 -4.04 30.07
CA ARG A 25 -0.03 -4.50 29.28
C ARG A 25 1.05 -3.44 29.28
N GLU A 26 2.28 -3.86 29.58
CA GLU A 26 3.44 -2.99 29.51
C GLU A 26 3.64 -2.40 28.10
N ARG A 27 4.08 -1.16 28.05
CA ARG A 27 4.55 -0.54 26.81
C ARG A 27 5.92 -1.12 26.48
N GLY A 28 5.93 -2.36 25.98
CA GLY A 28 7.10 -2.99 25.42
C GLY A 28 7.13 -2.78 23.90
N GLY A 29 8.31 -2.74 23.29
CA GLY A 29 8.37 -2.67 21.83
C GLY A 29 9.66 -2.14 21.24
N ASP A 30 10.60 -1.72 22.06
CA ASP A 30 11.92 -1.27 21.59
C ASP A 30 12.85 -2.44 21.27
N SER A 31 12.51 -3.66 21.69
CA SER A 31 13.23 -4.88 21.34
C SER A 31 12.57 -5.61 20.16
N LEU A 32 13.40 -5.94 19.15
CA LEU A 32 12.97 -6.74 18.00
C LEU A 32 12.56 -8.18 18.40
N LEU A 33 13.11 -8.70 19.51
CA LEU A 33 12.89 -10.08 19.98
C LEU A 33 11.62 -10.22 20.81
N GLU A 34 11.23 -9.17 21.55
CA GLU A 34 10.17 -9.21 22.57
C GLU A 34 8.83 -8.64 22.12
N ARG A 35 8.55 -8.69 20.83
CA ARG A 35 7.32 -8.13 20.28
C ARG A 35 6.08 -8.68 20.99
N GLY A 36 5.40 -7.82 21.75
CA GLY A 36 4.12 -8.14 22.38
C GLY A 36 4.18 -9.07 23.60
N ASN A 37 5.39 -9.47 24.01
CA ASN A 37 5.63 -10.24 25.23
C ASN A 37 5.89 -9.35 26.45
N GLY A 38 5.53 -8.05 26.37
CA GLY A 38 5.53 -7.18 27.54
C GLY A 38 4.75 -7.83 28.70
N GLU A 39 5.25 -7.61 29.90
CA GLU A 39 4.62 -8.11 31.12
C GLU A 39 3.14 -7.75 31.15
N ARG A 40 2.32 -8.67 31.59
CA ARG A 40 0.88 -8.47 31.76
C ARG A 40 0.55 -8.55 33.23
N LEU A 41 -0.12 -7.51 33.72
CA LEU A 41 -0.68 -7.49 35.07
C LEU A 41 -2.19 -7.62 34.97
N ARG A 42 -2.75 -8.52 35.75
CA ARG A 42 -4.19 -8.76 35.81
C ARG A 42 -4.72 -8.43 37.19
N PHE A 43 -5.85 -7.76 37.22
CA PHE A 43 -6.53 -7.38 38.44
C PHE A 43 -7.99 -7.83 38.36
N ASP A 44 -8.53 -8.23 39.49
CA ASP A 44 -9.96 -8.44 39.62
C ASP A 44 -10.69 -7.09 39.42
N GLY A 45 -11.64 -7.04 38.49
CA GLY A 45 -12.34 -5.81 38.14
C GLY A 45 -13.36 -5.34 39.17
N VAL A 46 -13.66 -6.16 40.17
CA VAL A 46 -14.61 -5.83 41.25
C VAL A 46 -13.85 -5.40 42.51
N THR A 47 -12.85 -6.16 42.90
CA THR A 47 -12.10 -5.96 44.14
C THR A 47 -10.81 -5.18 43.98
N GLY A 48 -10.28 -5.08 42.74
CA GLY A 48 -8.98 -4.50 42.47
C GLY A 48 -7.79 -5.38 42.91
N ALA A 49 -8.05 -6.59 43.42
CA ALA A 49 -6.99 -7.47 43.85
C ALA A 49 -6.14 -7.99 42.68
N PRO A 50 -4.81 -8.08 42.84
CA PRO A 50 -3.95 -8.64 41.81
C PRO A 50 -4.25 -10.12 41.57
N LEU A 51 -4.41 -10.51 40.33
CA LEU A 51 -4.57 -11.87 39.89
C LEU A 51 -3.24 -12.40 39.35
N SER A 52 -3.03 -13.73 39.44
CA SER A 52 -1.85 -14.34 38.84
C SER A 52 -1.82 -14.06 37.34
N SER A 53 -0.74 -13.45 36.89
CA SER A 53 -0.50 -13.25 35.45
C SER A 53 0.01 -14.57 34.85
N PRO A 54 -0.43 -14.91 33.62
CA PRO A 54 0.17 -16.05 32.94
C PRO A 54 1.66 -15.79 32.75
N PRO A 55 2.52 -16.81 32.85
CA PRO A 55 3.94 -16.66 32.62
C PRO A 55 4.18 -16.09 31.21
N ALA A 56 5.20 -15.25 31.08
CA ALA A 56 5.60 -14.77 29.76
C ALA A 56 5.89 -15.97 28.85
N ALA A 57 5.36 -15.95 27.65
CA ALA A 57 5.58 -17.03 26.70
C ALA A 57 7.08 -17.19 26.44
N GLU A 58 7.60 -18.40 26.57
CA GLU A 58 9.00 -18.68 26.24
C GLU A 58 9.28 -18.36 24.77
N VAL A 59 10.31 -17.54 24.56
CA VAL A 59 10.73 -17.16 23.21
C VAL A 59 11.55 -18.30 22.61
N ASN A 60 10.92 -19.15 21.84
CA ASN A 60 11.64 -20.15 21.05
C ASN A 60 12.20 -19.55 19.75
N ALA A 61 13.12 -20.26 19.07
CA ALA A 61 13.76 -19.77 17.86
C ALA A 61 12.77 -19.35 16.74
N ALA A 62 11.66 -20.07 16.61
CA ALA A 62 10.63 -19.76 15.61
C ALA A 62 9.88 -18.46 15.94
N SER A 63 9.48 -18.28 17.21
CA SER A 63 8.83 -17.04 17.66
C SER A 63 9.78 -15.84 17.62
N ALA A 64 11.06 -16.03 17.96
CA ALA A 64 12.08 -14.99 17.83
C ALA A 64 12.23 -14.55 16.37
N THR A 65 12.36 -15.50 15.45
CA THR A 65 12.44 -15.21 14.01
C THR A 65 11.21 -14.45 13.51
N TYR A 66 10.01 -14.92 13.87
CA TYR A 66 8.75 -14.24 13.53
C TYR A 66 8.71 -12.80 14.10
N ASN A 67 9.13 -12.62 15.35
CA ASN A 67 9.15 -11.32 16.01
C ASN A 67 10.10 -10.35 15.31
N VAL A 68 11.31 -10.81 14.92
CA VAL A 68 12.28 -9.99 14.17
C VAL A 68 11.70 -9.54 12.83
N PHE A 69 11.20 -10.47 12.00
CA PHE A 69 10.62 -10.10 10.70
C PHE A 69 9.44 -9.14 10.84
N THR A 70 8.57 -9.39 11.80
CA THR A 70 7.42 -8.52 12.02
C THR A 70 7.82 -7.18 12.64
N GLY A 71 8.81 -7.19 13.53
CA GLY A 71 9.40 -5.97 14.11
C GLY A 71 10.01 -5.07 13.04
N LEU A 72 10.78 -5.65 12.13
CA LEU A 72 11.34 -4.94 10.96
C LEU A 72 10.25 -4.41 10.03
N HIS A 73 9.20 -5.19 9.79
CA HIS A 73 8.09 -4.75 8.93
C HIS A 73 7.28 -3.60 9.54
N LEU A 74 7.02 -3.65 10.84
CA LEU A 74 6.24 -2.61 11.54
C LEU A 74 7.08 -1.42 12.00
N ILE A 75 8.40 -1.55 12.04
CA ILE A 75 9.37 -0.50 12.39
C ILE A 75 9.05 0.19 13.73
N ARG A 76 8.44 -0.51 14.67
CA ARG A 76 8.02 0.05 15.97
C ARG A 76 9.19 0.42 16.87
N PHE A 77 10.31 -0.29 16.75
CA PHE A 77 11.55 -0.06 17.49
C PHE A 77 12.29 1.23 17.05
N ALA A 78 11.93 1.76 15.86
CA ALA A 78 12.65 2.87 15.27
C ALA A 78 12.12 4.22 15.75
N GLY A 79 13.02 5.11 16.13
CA GLY A 79 12.70 6.52 16.32
C GLY A 79 12.30 7.23 15.01
N PRO A 80 11.79 8.46 15.07
CA PRO A 80 11.28 9.18 13.91
C PRO A 80 12.25 9.24 12.71
N PRO A 81 13.55 9.55 12.87
CA PRO A 81 14.47 9.62 11.73
C PRO A 81 14.64 8.27 11.02
N LEU A 82 14.74 7.19 11.80
CA LEU A 82 14.92 5.85 11.25
C LEU A 82 13.63 5.36 10.55
N ARG A 83 12.44 5.72 11.06
CA ARG A 83 11.16 5.45 10.38
C ARG A 83 11.08 6.12 9.01
N TRP A 84 11.53 7.37 8.90
CA TRP A 84 11.61 8.07 7.63
C TRP A 84 12.59 7.39 6.65
N PHE A 85 13.73 6.93 7.15
CA PHE A 85 14.69 6.19 6.32
C PHE A 85 14.09 4.90 5.75
N PHE A 86 13.41 4.10 6.57
CA PHE A 86 12.72 2.89 6.11
C PHE A 86 11.58 3.20 5.15
N PHE A 87 10.80 4.25 5.41
CA PHE A 87 9.75 4.69 4.50
C PHE A 87 10.30 5.06 3.11
N LEU A 88 11.34 5.86 3.07
CA LEU A 88 11.99 6.26 1.81
C LEU A 88 12.61 5.05 1.08
N SER A 89 13.26 4.15 1.80
CA SER A 89 13.78 2.89 1.23
C SER A 89 12.67 2.03 0.63
N GLY A 90 11.54 1.88 1.31
CA GLY A 90 10.38 1.16 0.81
C GLY A 90 9.80 1.80 -0.45
N LEU A 91 9.69 3.13 -0.46
CA LEU A 91 9.20 3.89 -1.61
C LEU A 91 10.13 3.73 -2.83
N LEU A 92 11.45 3.86 -2.62
CA LEU A 92 12.45 3.65 -3.68
C LEU A 92 12.45 2.21 -4.19
N GLY A 93 12.36 1.22 -3.30
CA GLY A 93 12.24 -0.19 -3.68
C GLY A 93 10.99 -0.47 -4.52
N THR A 94 9.85 0.08 -4.12
CA THR A 94 8.60 -0.01 -4.89
C THR A 94 8.73 0.64 -6.26
N ALA A 95 9.32 1.83 -6.33
CA ALA A 95 9.56 2.52 -7.60
C ALA A 95 10.50 1.73 -8.52
N MET A 96 11.56 1.12 -7.96
CA MET A 96 12.50 0.26 -8.70
C MET A 96 11.80 -0.98 -9.26
N ILE A 97 10.95 -1.65 -8.49
CA ILE A 97 10.18 -2.80 -8.96
C ILE A 97 9.20 -2.38 -10.06
N ALA A 98 8.42 -1.34 -9.83
CA ALA A 98 7.44 -0.85 -10.81
C ALA A 98 8.09 -0.44 -12.13
N THR A 99 9.20 0.30 -12.08
CA THR A 99 9.96 0.68 -13.29
C THR A 99 10.58 -0.53 -13.97
N GLY A 100 11.11 -1.49 -13.22
CA GLY A 100 11.65 -2.75 -13.75
C GLY A 100 10.59 -3.55 -14.51
N LEU A 101 9.37 -3.66 -13.96
CA LEU A 101 8.25 -4.34 -14.61
C LEU A 101 7.85 -3.66 -15.93
N VAL A 102 7.78 -2.33 -15.94
CA VAL A 102 7.48 -1.56 -17.15
C VAL A 102 8.61 -1.73 -18.20
N LEU A 103 9.87 -1.61 -17.79
CA LEU A 103 11.02 -1.78 -18.67
C LEU A 103 11.10 -3.20 -19.26
N TRP A 104 10.69 -4.21 -18.50
CA TRP A 104 10.61 -5.58 -19.01
C TRP A 104 9.69 -5.69 -20.24
N VAL A 105 8.52 -5.07 -20.18
CA VAL A 105 7.57 -5.04 -21.31
C VAL A 105 8.16 -4.25 -22.48
N VAL A 106 8.71 -3.06 -22.21
CA VAL A 106 9.29 -2.19 -23.25
C VAL A 106 10.44 -2.89 -24.00
N LYS A 107 11.33 -3.57 -23.28
CA LYS A 107 12.47 -4.30 -23.88
C LYS A 107 12.03 -5.39 -24.85
N ARG A 108 10.84 -5.94 -24.70
CA ARG A 108 10.30 -7.02 -25.57
C ARG A 108 9.41 -6.54 -26.72
N LEU A 109 9.16 -5.24 -26.83
CA LEU A 109 8.40 -4.68 -27.96
C LEU A 109 8.99 -5.04 -29.34
N PRO A 110 10.32 -5.00 -29.58
CA PRO A 110 10.89 -5.36 -30.87
C PRO A 110 10.65 -6.84 -31.26
N GLU A 111 10.70 -7.75 -30.27
CA GLU A 111 10.42 -9.18 -30.49
C GLU A 111 8.94 -9.38 -30.87
N ARG A 112 8.03 -8.73 -30.15
CA ARG A 112 6.60 -8.73 -30.46
C ARG A 112 6.29 -8.21 -31.86
N GLN A 113 6.98 -7.14 -32.29
CA GLN A 113 6.84 -6.58 -33.62
C GLN A 113 7.29 -7.55 -34.71
N LYS A 114 8.39 -8.29 -34.48
CA LYS A 114 8.87 -9.32 -35.41
C LYS A 114 7.90 -10.49 -35.55
N LEU A 115 7.23 -10.88 -34.44
CA LEU A 115 6.26 -11.98 -34.42
C LEU A 115 4.90 -11.61 -35.01
N GLY A 116 4.60 -10.32 -35.23
CA GLY A 116 3.31 -9.85 -35.72
C GLY A 116 2.13 -10.10 -34.76
N ARG A 117 2.38 -10.70 -33.60
CA ARG A 117 1.38 -11.02 -32.57
C ARG A 117 1.97 -10.86 -31.17
N THR A 118 1.10 -10.68 -30.18
CA THR A 118 1.51 -10.67 -28.76
C THR A 118 1.46 -12.10 -28.22
N PRO A 119 2.59 -12.72 -27.83
CA PRO A 119 2.58 -14.01 -27.15
C PRO A 119 1.76 -13.96 -25.86
N LEU A 120 1.08 -15.06 -25.50
CA LEU A 120 0.23 -15.12 -24.31
C LEU A 120 0.97 -14.75 -23.03
N GLY A 121 2.22 -15.20 -22.86
CA GLY A 121 3.03 -14.84 -21.72
C GLY A 121 3.32 -13.34 -21.62
N HIS A 122 3.58 -12.66 -22.75
CA HIS A 122 3.77 -11.21 -22.76
C HIS A 122 2.46 -10.48 -22.40
N ARG A 123 1.32 -10.97 -22.94
CA ARG A 123 0.00 -10.40 -22.62
C ARG A 123 -0.33 -10.56 -21.14
N LEU A 124 -0.03 -11.72 -20.55
CA LEU A 124 -0.22 -11.96 -19.12
C LEU A 124 0.58 -10.98 -18.27
N VAL A 125 1.88 -10.78 -18.59
CA VAL A 125 2.72 -9.82 -17.86
C VAL A 125 2.20 -8.39 -18.02
N GLU A 126 1.74 -8.00 -19.20
CA GLU A 126 1.11 -6.67 -19.40
C GLU A 126 -0.11 -6.48 -18.49
N VAL A 127 -0.99 -7.48 -18.44
CA VAL A 127 -2.21 -7.45 -17.59
C VAL A 127 -1.85 -7.37 -16.11
N LEU A 128 -0.93 -8.22 -15.66
CA LEU A 128 -0.47 -8.22 -14.27
C LEU A 128 0.21 -6.91 -13.88
N ASN A 129 1.04 -6.34 -14.75
CA ASN A 129 1.68 -5.05 -14.49
C ASN A 129 0.66 -3.91 -14.32
N ILE A 130 -0.36 -3.86 -15.17
CA ILE A 130 -1.42 -2.84 -15.05
C ILE A 130 -2.20 -3.05 -13.76
N GLY A 131 -2.67 -4.27 -13.51
CA GLY A 131 -3.47 -4.60 -12.33
C GLY A 131 -2.73 -4.48 -11.01
N THR A 132 -1.37 -4.59 -11.01
CA THR A 132 -0.57 -4.37 -9.79
C THR A 132 -0.12 -2.92 -9.64
N VAL A 133 0.48 -2.32 -10.66
CA VAL A 133 1.08 -0.97 -10.54
C VAL A 133 0.02 0.12 -10.51
N ALA A 134 -1.03 0.03 -11.34
CA ALA A 134 -2.14 0.99 -11.36
C ALA A 134 -3.35 0.50 -10.56
N GLY A 135 -3.66 -0.80 -10.63
CA GLY A 135 -4.85 -1.38 -10.00
C GLY A 135 -4.76 -1.48 -8.49
N LEU A 136 -3.58 -1.72 -7.91
CA LEU A 136 -3.44 -1.79 -6.45
C LEU A 136 -3.70 -0.44 -5.76
N PRO A 137 -3.15 0.71 -6.20
CA PRO A 137 -3.56 2.02 -5.69
C PRO A 137 -5.07 2.27 -5.82
N LEU A 138 -5.69 1.86 -6.92
CA LEU A 138 -7.13 1.99 -7.11
C LEU A 138 -7.91 1.14 -6.09
N ALA A 139 -7.49 -0.10 -5.82
CA ALA A 139 -8.10 -0.96 -4.82
C ALA A 139 -7.94 -0.39 -3.40
N ILE A 140 -6.79 0.23 -3.09
CA ILE A 140 -6.58 0.95 -1.82
C ILE A 140 -7.55 2.13 -1.70
N ALA A 141 -7.74 2.91 -2.77
CA ALA A 141 -8.72 3.98 -2.77
C ALA A 141 -10.14 3.43 -2.54
N ALA A 142 -10.50 2.33 -3.20
CA ALA A 142 -11.80 1.66 -3.00
C ALA A 142 -12.00 1.19 -1.55
N TYR A 143 -10.95 0.69 -0.89
CA TYR A 143 -10.98 0.35 0.53
C TYR A 143 -11.31 1.57 1.40
N PHE A 144 -10.64 2.70 1.17
CA PHE A 144 -10.93 3.94 1.90
C PHE A 144 -12.35 4.46 1.64
N TRP A 145 -12.86 4.33 0.42
CA TRP A 145 -14.25 4.65 0.11
C TRP A 145 -15.23 3.69 0.80
N ALA A 146 -14.96 2.39 0.81
CA ALA A 146 -15.76 1.43 1.56
C ALA A 146 -15.83 1.81 3.06
N ASN A 147 -14.69 2.19 3.65
CA ASN A 147 -14.63 2.67 5.03
C ASN A 147 -15.49 3.92 5.28
N ARG A 148 -15.69 4.78 4.29
CA ARG A 148 -16.52 6.00 4.41
C ARG A 148 -18.01 5.74 4.16
N LEU A 149 -18.33 4.83 3.24
CA LEU A 149 -19.69 4.64 2.73
C LEU A 149 -20.45 3.53 3.43
N LEU A 150 -19.76 2.52 3.99
CA LEU A 150 -20.44 1.43 4.69
C LEU A 150 -21.03 1.92 6.02
N PRO A 151 -22.27 1.55 6.33
CA PRO A 151 -22.92 1.90 7.60
C PRO A 151 -22.11 1.44 8.80
N VAL A 152 -22.11 2.23 9.87
CA VAL A 152 -21.32 1.95 11.08
C VAL A 152 -21.83 0.72 11.82
N ASP A 153 -23.14 0.48 11.76
CA ASP A 153 -23.86 -0.63 12.39
C ASP A 153 -23.89 -1.91 11.53
N LEU A 154 -23.23 -1.90 10.37
CA LEU A 154 -23.16 -3.07 9.51
C LEU A 154 -22.43 -4.24 10.21
N ALA A 155 -23.10 -5.37 10.34
CA ALA A 155 -22.46 -6.58 10.86
C ALA A 155 -21.23 -6.97 10.04
N GLN A 156 -20.10 -7.26 10.71
CA GLN A 156 -18.84 -7.63 10.06
C GLN A 156 -18.34 -6.57 9.06
N ARG A 157 -18.52 -5.29 9.37
CA ARG A 157 -18.13 -4.16 8.52
C ARG A 157 -16.69 -4.24 8.03
N ALA A 158 -15.75 -4.61 8.91
CA ALA A 158 -14.33 -4.78 8.55
C ALA A 158 -14.12 -5.82 7.44
N ASP A 159 -14.88 -6.93 7.46
CA ASP A 159 -14.79 -7.95 6.42
C ASP A 159 -15.32 -7.43 5.08
N TRP A 160 -16.38 -6.61 5.10
CA TRP A 160 -16.90 -5.98 3.88
C TRP A 160 -15.94 -4.96 3.29
N GLU A 161 -15.22 -4.19 4.11
CA GLU A 161 -14.16 -3.29 3.66
C GLU A 161 -13.04 -4.07 2.95
N ILE A 162 -12.60 -5.19 3.54
CA ILE A 162 -11.57 -6.07 2.96
C ILE A 162 -12.08 -6.73 1.66
N ARG A 163 -13.31 -7.21 1.63
CA ARG A 163 -13.92 -7.77 0.41
C ARG A 163 -14.01 -6.72 -0.70
N GLY A 164 -14.37 -5.49 -0.36
CA GLY A 164 -14.40 -4.35 -1.28
C GLY A 164 -13.04 -4.11 -1.93
N PHE A 165 -11.97 -4.14 -1.14
CA PHE A 165 -10.60 -4.05 -1.64
C PHE A 165 -10.26 -5.15 -2.65
N PHE A 166 -10.46 -6.42 -2.28
CA PHE A 166 -10.11 -7.55 -3.15
C PHE A 166 -10.98 -7.61 -4.41
N LEU A 167 -12.27 -7.26 -4.31
CA LEU A 167 -13.16 -7.18 -5.46
C LEU A 167 -12.70 -6.08 -6.44
N ALA A 168 -12.40 -4.90 -5.93
CA ALA A 168 -11.87 -3.81 -6.76
C ALA A 168 -10.55 -4.20 -7.42
N TRP A 169 -9.64 -4.86 -6.68
CA TRP A 169 -8.37 -5.33 -7.26
C TRP A 169 -8.57 -6.40 -8.33
N LEU A 170 -9.47 -7.36 -8.11
CA LEU A 170 -9.83 -8.36 -9.12
C LEU A 170 -10.37 -7.71 -10.39
N LEU A 171 -11.26 -6.72 -10.25
CA LEU A 171 -11.75 -5.95 -11.39
C LEU A 171 -10.63 -5.21 -12.12
N CYS A 172 -9.66 -4.65 -11.40
CA CYS A 172 -8.48 -4.03 -12.00
C CYS A 172 -7.59 -5.02 -12.74
N LEU A 173 -7.49 -6.28 -12.29
CA LEU A 173 -6.77 -7.34 -12.99
C LEU A 173 -7.51 -7.81 -14.26
N LEU A 174 -8.83 -7.84 -14.24
CA LEU A 174 -9.65 -8.27 -15.38
C LEU A 174 -9.82 -7.15 -16.45
N HIS A 175 -9.90 -5.91 -16.03
CA HIS A 175 -10.15 -4.76 -16.91
C HIS A 175 -9.16 -4.66 -18.11
N PRO A 176 -7.83 -4.89 -17.97
CA PRO A 176 -6.91 -4.83 -19.09
C PRO A 176 -7.13 -5.92 -20.16
N LEU A 177 -7.90 -6.97 -19.85
CA LEU A 177 -8.28 -7.99 -20.84
C LEU A 177 -9.25 -7.42 -21.90
N LEU A 178 -10.07 -6.44 -21.51
CA LEU A 178 -11.11 -5.82 -22.33
C LEU A 178 -10.65 -4.53 -23.01
N ARG A 179 -9.45 -4.02 -22.67
CA ARG A 179 -8.95 -2.73 -23.14
C ARG A 179 -7.61 -2.85 -23.84
N THR A 180 -7.28 -1.85 -24.65
CA THR A 180 -5.91 -1.74 -25.16
C THR A 180 -4.96 -1.42 -24.02
N HIS A 181 -3.71 -1.86 -24.13
CA HIS A 181 -2.69 -1.68 -23.09
C HIS A 181 -2.60 -0.23 -22.56
N ARG A 182 -2.56 0.74 -23.48
CA ARG A 182 -2.46 2.17 -23.12
C ARG A 182 -3.73 2.70 -22.45
N GLN A 183 -4.91 2.32 -22.97
CA GLN A 183 -6.19 2.74 -22.39
C GLN A 183 -6.32 2.20 -20.97
N ALA A 184 -6.00 0.93 -20.75
CA ALA A 184 -6.10 0.32 -19.43
C ALA A 184 -5.23 1.03 -18.39
N TRP A 185 -3.99 1.42 -18.73
CA TRP A 185 -3.13 2.23 -17.87
C TRP A 185 -3.78 3.58 -17.53
N VAL A 186 -4.23 4.33 -18.55
CA VAL A 186 -4.79 5.67 -18.37
C VAL A 186 -6.07 5.63 -17.55
N GLU A 187 -6.96 4.70 -17.85
CA GLU A 187 -8.26 4.57 -17.18
C GLU A 187 -8.08 4.22 -15.70
N GLN A 188 -7.23 3.24 -15.36
CA GLN A 188 -6.99 2.87 -13.97
C GLN A 188 -6.28 3.97 -13.18
N LEU A 189 -5.24 4.58 -13.74
CA LEU A 189 -4.51 5.67 -13.09
C LEU A 189 -5.40 6.90 -12.86
N LEU A 190 -6.22 7.28 -13.84
CA LEU A 190 -7.16 8.38 -13.70
C LEU A 190 -8.23 8.09 -12.67
N LEU A 191 -8.83 6.90 -12.71
CA LEU A 191 -9.84 6.52 -11.73
C LEU A 191 -9.28 6.52 -10.31
N ALA A 192 -8.07 5.97 -10.13
CA ALA A 192 -7.38 6.02 -8.84
C ALA A 192 -7.13 7.47 -8.39
N ALA A 193 -6.65 8.33 -9.28
CA ALA A 193 -6.44 9.75 -8.98
C ALA A 193 -7.74 10.45 -8.55
N VAL A 194 -8.83 10.22 -9.24
CA VAL A 194 -10.15 10.79 -8.91
C VAL A 194 -10.64 10.28 -7.55
N LEU A 195 -10.51 8.99 -7.28
CA LEU A 195 -10.94 8.41 -6.00
C LEU A 195 -10.09 8.94 -4.84
N PHE A 196 -8.77 9.05 -4.98
CA PHE A 196 -7.91 9.64 -3.96
C PHE A 196 -8.19 11.12 -3.72
N ALA A 197 -8.42 11.91 -4.78
CA ALA A 197 -8.80 13.32 -4.63
C ALA A 197 -10.19 13.51 -4.01
N GLY A 198 -11.11 12.60 -4.32
CA GLY A 198 -12.48 12.63 -3.82
C GLY A 198 -12.58 12.42 -2.30
N LEU A 199 -11.67 11.68 -1.67
CA LEU A 199 -11.70 11.42 -0.23
C LEU A 199 -11.55 12.69 0.61
N PRO A 200 -10.53 13.55 0.41
CA PRO A 200 -10.43 14.81 1.13
C PRO A 200 -11.61 15.75 0.85
N LEU A 201 -12.12 15.77 -0.38
CA LEU A 201 -13.31 16.54 -0.72
C LEU A 201 -14.55 16.05 0.04
N PHE A 202 -14.71 14.74 0.14
CA PHE A 202 -15.79 14.13 0.93
C PHE A 202 -15.64 14.45 2.42
N ASN A 203 -14.42 14.41 2.96
CA ASN A 203 -14.13 14.78 4.34
C ASN A 203 -14.48 16.26 4.63
N LEU A 204 -14.33 17.17 3.66
CA LEU A 204 -14.74 18.58 3.81
C LEU A 204 -16.26 18.72 4.03
N GLY A 205 -17.07 17.87 3.38
CA GLY A 205 -18.52 17.88 3.51
C GLY A 205 -19.07 17.27 4.81
N LEU A 206 -18.28 16.40 5.46
CA LEU A 206 -18.70 15.66 6.66
C LEU A 206 -18.36 16.36 7.99
N SER A 207 -17.95 17.61 7.98
CA SER A 207 -17.65 18.48 9.13
C SER A 207 -16.61 17.92 10.14
N HIS A 208 -15.71 18.64 10.67
CA HIS A 208 -14.71 18.36 11.73
C HIS A 208 -13.49 17.49 11.34
N SER A 209 -13.45 16.80 10.22
CA SER A 209 -12.30 15.98 9.81
C SER A 209 -11.61 16.45 8.53
N GLY A 210 -12.09 17.49 7.87
CA GLY A 210 -11.49 18.02 6.64
C GLY A 210 -10.32 18.97 6.90
N LEU A 211 -9.51 19.25 5.88
CA LEU A 211 -8.32 20.12 5.96
C LEU A 211 -8.60 21.51 6.52
N ILE A 212 -9.81 22.08 6.29
CA ILE A 212 -10.18 23.41 6.75
C ILE A 212 -10.22 23.47 8.30
N THR A 213 -10.60 22.38 8.95
CA THR A 213 -10.68 22.30 10.42
C THR A 213 -9.40 21.73 11.03
N THR A 214 -8.82 20.70 10.41
CA THR A 214 -7.68 19.97 10.97
C THR A 214 -6.35 20.74 10.90
N LEU A 215 -6.16 21.62 9.91
CA LEU A 215 -4.96 22.46 9.82
C LEU A 215 -4.90 23.54 10.90
N PRO A 216 -5.96 24.35 11.15
CA PRO A 216 -5.96 25.32 12.24
C PRO A 216 -5.83 24.67 13.63
N ASP A 217 -6.45 23.49 13.81
CA ASP A 217 -6.44 22.76 15.08
C ASP A 217 -5.11 21.99 15.30
N ALA A 218 -4.12 22.15 14.41
CA ALA A 218 -2.84 21.44 14.42
C ALA A 218 -2.98 19.90 14.53
N ASN A 219 -4.09 19.36 14.02
CA ASN A 219 -4.30 17.91 13.98
C ASN A 219 -3.57 17.30 12.77
N TRP A 220 -2.22 17.23 12.89
CA TRP A 220 -1.34 16.79 11.82
C TRP A 220 -1.58 15.34 11.35
N LEU A 221 -2.23 14.52 12.19
CA LEU A 221 -2.54 13.15 11.80
C LEU A 221 -3.60 13.11 10.69
N LEU A 222 -4.71 13.81 10.87
CA LEU A 222 -5.80 13.88 9.90
C LEU A 222 -5.43 14.75 8.70
N ALA A 223 -4.85 15.93 8.95
CA ALA A 223 -4.39 16.81 7.88
C ALA A 223 -3.33 16.13 7.01
N GLY A 224 -2.37 15.42 7.63
CA GLY A 224 -1.34 14.66 6.92
C GLY A 224 -1.92 13.56 6.04
N MET A 225 -2.96 12.86 6.48
CA MET A 225 -3.64 11.85 5.67
C MET A 225 -4.27 12.47 4.41
N ASP A 226 -5.02 13.55 4.55
CA ASP A 226 -5.63 14.24 3.41
C ASP A 226 -4.57 14.80 2.43
N LEU A 227 -3.47 15.34 2.95
CA LEU A 227 -2.35 15.81 2.11
C LEU A 227 -1.68 14.66 1.32
N VAL A 228 -1.48 13.50 1.95
CA VAL A 228 -0.94 12.30 1.27
C VAL A 228 -1.90 11.81 0.19
N LEU A 229 -3.22 11.81 0.45
CA LEU A 229 -4.23 11.44 -0.55
C LEU A 229 -4.19 12.39 -1.75
N LEU A 230 -4.12 13.71 -1.52
CA LEU A 230 -3.99 14.71 -2.60
C LEU A 230 -2.68 14.58 -3.38
N ALA A 231 -1.55 14.35 -2.69
CA ALA A 231 -0.27 14.12 -3.34
C ALA A 231 -0.28 12.85 -4.20
N SER A 232 -0.91 11.77 -3.70
CA SER A 232 -1.11 10.52 -4.44
C SER A 232 -1.98 10.73 -5.67
N ALA A 233 -3.09 11.47 -5.53
CA ALA A 233 -3.96 11.83 -6.64
C ALA A 233 -3.20 12.63 -7.73
N ALA A 234 -2.41 13.63 -7.33
CA ALA A 234 -1.60 14.42 -8.24
C ALA A 234 -0.55 13.56 -8.97
N LEU A 235 0.15 12.67 -8.26
CA LEU A 235 1.14 11.76 -8.83
C LEU A 235 0.51 10.81 -9.85
N LEU A 236 -0.61 10.17 -9.50
CA LEU A 236 -1.32 9.24 -10.37
C LEU A 236 -1.93 9.94 -11.58
N GLY A 237 -2.50 11.14 -11.40
CA GLY A 237 -3.00 11.99 -12.47
C GLY A 237 -1.89 12.41 -13.42
N TYR A 238 -0.72 12.82 -12.91
CA TYR A 238 0.45 13.12 -13.70
C TYR A 238 0.94 11.90 -14.49
N ALA A 239 1.00 10.74 -13.86
CA ALA A 239 1.37 9.49 -14.55
C ALA A 239 0.39 9.15 -15.67
N ALA A 240 -0.91 9.28 -15.43
CA ALA A 240 -1.95 9.06 -16.44
C ALA A 240 -1.80 10.04 -17.62
N TRP A 241 -1.58 11.32 -17.32
CA TRP A 241 -1.33 12.36 -18.34
C TRP A 241 -0.10 12.02 -19.17
N LYS A 242 1.00 11.64 -18.54
CA LYS A 242 2.25 11.27 -19.22
C LYS A 242 2.06 10.04 -20.12
N VAL A 243 1.37 9.00 -19.65
CA VAL A 243 1.05 7.81 -20.45
C VAL A 243 0.15 8.17 -21.63
N ARG A 244 -0.84 9.04 -21.42
CA ARG A 244 -1.76 9.49 -22.47
C ARG A 244 -1.06 10.26 -23.58
N HIS A 245 -0.05 11.09 -23.27
CA HIS A 245 0.64 11.95 -24.21
C HIS A 245 1.99 11.38 -24.67
N HIS A 246 2.36 10.20 -24.22
CA HIS A 246 3.61 9.56 -24.65
C HIS A 246 3.55 9.23 -26.15
N GLN A 247 4.42 9.84 -26.92
CA GLN A 247 4.64 9.49 -28.33
C GLN A 247 5.86 8.56 -28.39
N PRO A 248 5.72 7.32 -28.91
CA PRO A 248 6.89 6.47 -29.10
C PRO A 248 7.87 7.16 -30.03
N ALA A 249 9.15 7.17 -29.66
CA ALA A 249 10.20 7.69 -30.53
C ALA A 249 10.09 7.02 -31.91
N ARG A 250 10.01 7.81 -32.99
CA ARG A 250 10.05 7.29 -34.35
C ARG A 250 11.33 6.46 -34.49
N SER A 251 11.20 5.18 -34.78
CA SER A 251 12.35 4.36 -35.13
C SER A 251 13.10 5.06 -36.28
N PRO A 252 14.43 5.23 -36.19
CA PRO A 252 15.19 5.75 -37.30
C PRO A 252 14.85 4.88 -38.50
N GLN A 253 14.30 5.47 -39.58
CA GLN A 253 14.12 4.77 -40.84
C GLN A 253 15.51 4.25 -41.23
N ARG A 254 15.68 2.91 -41.25
CA ARG A 254 16.86 2.32 -41.88
C ARG A 254 16.90 2.84 -43.30
N GLN A 255 17.80 3.78 -43.58
CA GLN A 255 18.12 4.14 -44.94
C GLN A 255 18.43 2.83 -45.72
N PRO A 256 17.80 2.63 -46.87
CA PRO A 256 18.15 1.47 -47.70
C PRO A 256 19.66 1.51 -47.91
N ARG A 257 20.33 0.42 -47.56
CA ARG A 257 21.75 0.25 -47.90
C ARG A 257 21.87 0.44 -49.41
N GLN A 258 22.49 1.53 -49.85
CA GLN A 258 22.87 1.69 -51.23
C GLN A 258 23.73 0.47 -51.63
N PRO A 259 23.42 -0.20 -52.75
CA PRO A 259 24.27 -1.26 -53.25
C PRO A 259 25.69 -0.70 -53.41
N ARG A 260 26.67 -1.36 -52.80
CA ARG A 260 28.07 -1.05 -53.09
C ARG A 260 28.26 -1.25 -54.58
N ALA A 261 28.48 -0.15 -55.29
CA ALA A 261 28.95 -0.19 -56.66
C ALA A 261 30.18 -1.09 -56.72
N GLY A 262 30.10 -2.16 -57.52
CA GLY A 262 31.18 -3.09 -57.70
C GLY A 262 32.42 -2.32 -58.18
N LYS A 263 33.54 -2.51 -57.51
CA LYS A 263 34.83 -2.21 -58.06
C LYS A 263 35.01 -3.17 -59.25
N GLU A 264 34.80 -2.66 -60.46
CA GLU A 264 35.28 -3.34 -61.67
C GLU A 264 36.79 -3.50 -61.52
N ALA A 265 37.20 -4.76 -61.57
CA ALA A 265 38.59 -5.14 -61.72
C ALA A 265 39.05 -4.78 -63.13
N THR A 266 39.88 -3.77 -63.24
CA THR A 266 40.72 -3.58 -64.44
C THR A 266 41.89 -4.50 -64.34
N ALA A 267 41.96 -5.39 -65.35
CA ALA A 267 43.09 -6.27 -65.65
C ALA A 267 44.41 -5.52 -65.99
#